data_eb93b6ef9e5b89a8413f9289766bba79
#
_entry.id   eb93b6ef9e5b89a8413f9289766bba79
#
_cell.length_a   1.000
_cell.length_b   1.000
_cell.length_c   1.000
_cell.angle_alpha   90.00
_cell.angle_beta   90.00
_cell.angle_gamma   90.00
#
_symmetry.space_group_name_H-M   'P 1'
#
loop_
_entity.id
_entity.type
_entity.pdbx_description
1 polymer ?
#
loop_
_entity_poly.entity_id
_entity_poly.type
_entity_poly.pdbx_seq_one_letter_code
_entity_poly.pdbx_strand_id
1 'polypeptide(L)'
;MEDCMPINEDPNIILRMQDIHMSFPGGVHANRGVNLEVRQGEIHCLLGENGAGKTVLMSVLFGLYKPDSGCIFYKNEKLNIHSPKDAINHRIGMVHQHFMLVETLSVVENIILGQYKSWKILNNLGPIIEKINQMSKEYGLNVDPLALVQDLSVGEQQRVEILKVLYHGADLLILDEPTAVLTPQESEHLLDFLRDLANRGLTIVFITHKLEEVMQISDRVTILRDGKTIATVNTSETNPRALAKMMVGRDVLMSLDKKEKQPGNVVFSVKNISVTDERGLPVVRDVSFEIHEREVVGIAGVSGNGQSELALALAGLMSSEFENITLNNKQITKRDLMRLNKLGMAHIPEDRQKMGLILPFSVSENFIAETFNNKPFSKYGFLQFRTIKTYSQSLVKKFSIRVGDVEEEIAHLSGGNQQKVVVARELDRRPKFLLVNQPTRGIDIGATEFVRQQIIAERDNGAAILLISTDLEEIFALSDRILVMFEGRIMGEVPPDENQIERIGLMMAGETEEATIQLT
;
A
#
# COMPACT_ATOMS: atom_id res chain seq x y z
N MET A 1 -31.92 -20.96 -12.07
CA MET A 1 -31.43 -20.76 -10.68
C MET A 1 -31.30 -22.17 -10.12
N GLU A 2 -30.10 -22.75 -10.17
CA GLU A 2 -29.84 -24.04 -9.57
C GLU A 2 -30.00 -23.89 -8.05
N ASP A 3 -30.75 -24.81 -7.45
CA ASP A 3 -31.00 -24.84 -6.01
C ASP A 3 -29.68 -25.15 -5.29
N CYS A 4 -29.04 -24.12 -4.74
CA CYS A 4 -27.95 -24.32 -3.80
C CYS A 4 -28.53 -24.99 -2.55
N MET A 5 -28.16 -26.24 -2.31
CA MET A 5 -28.50 -26.93 -1.08
C MET A 5 -27.42 -26.69 -0.02
N PRO A 6 -27.78 -26.49 1.25
CA PRO A 6 -26.81 -26.47 2.34
C PRO A 6 -26.21 -27.90 2.46
N ILE A 7 -24.95 -28.04 2.09
CA ILE A 7 -24.19 -29.27 2.39
C ILE A 7 -23.74 -29.13 3.85
N ASN A 8 -24.41 -29.87 4.72
CA ASN A 8 -24.23 -29.78 6.17
C ASN A 8 -23.14 -30.79 6.61
N GLU A 9 -21.86 -30.47 6.40
CA GLU A 9 -20.75 -31.37 6.77
C GLU A 9 -19.93 -30.91 7.99
N ASP A 10 -19.89 -29.59 8.29
CA ASP A 10 -19.17 -29.08 9.46
C ASP A 10 -20.05 -28.05 10.22
N PRO A 11 -20.53 -28.38 11.43
CA PRO A 11 -21.38 -27.49 12.24
C PRO A 11 -20.66 -26.23 12.73
N ASN A 12 -19.32 -26.18 12.61
CA ASN A 12 -18.53 -25.03 13.03
C ASN A 12 -18.48 -23.94 11.95
N ILE A 13 -18.95 -24.17 10.73
CA ILE A 13 -18.93 -23.18 9.66
C ILE A 13 -20.06 -22.16 9.92
N ILE A 14 -19.67 -20.91 10.21
CA ILE A 14 -20.62 -19.80 10.42
C ILE A 14 -21.01 -19.13 9.10
N LEU A 15 -20.06 -19.02 8.16
CA LEU A 15 -20.25 -18.42 6.83
C LEU A 15 -19.82 -19.37 5.73
N ARG A 16 -20.67 -19.50 4.71
CA ARG A 16 -20.34 -20.19 3.48
C ARG A 16 -20.82 -19.38 2.28
N MET A 17 -19.90 -19.05 1.39
CA MET A 17 -20.18 -18.46 0.07
C MET A 17 -19.86 -19.52 -0.99
N GLN A 18 -20.82 -19.80 -1.87
CA GLN A 18 -20.69 -20.87 -2.88
C GLN A 18 -20.89 -20.31 -4.27
N ASP A 19 -19.93 -20.60 -5.14
CA ASP A 19 -19.94 -20.29 -6.57
C ASP A 19 -20.31 -18.82 -6.87
N ILE A 20 -19.69 -17.91 -6.14
CA ILE A 20 -20.00 -16.48 -6.27
C ILE A 20 -19.39 -15.94 -7.56
N HIS A 21 -20.26 -15.41 -8.42
CA HIS A 21 -19.88 -14.69 -9.63
C HIS A 21 -20.27 -13.21 -9.51
N MET A 22 -19.35 -12.33 -9.90
CA MET A 22 -19.60 -10.90 -9.94
C MET A 22 -18.82 -10.26 -11.08
N SER A 23 -19.54 -9.53 -11.94
CA SER A 23 -19.00 -8.84 -13.11
C SER A 23 -19.39 -7.37 -13.11
N PHE A 24 -18.51 -6.53 -13.65
CA PHE A 24 -18.75 -5.09 -13.83
C PHE A 24 -18.90 -4.74 -15.31
N PRO A 25 -19.55 -3.60 -15.63
CA PRO A 25 -19.57 -3.06 -17.00
C PRO A 25 -18.14 -2.96 -17.57
N GLY A 26 -17.99 -3.24 -18.87
CA GLY A 26 -16.66 -3.29 -19.50
C GLY A 26 -16.01 -4.68 -19.52
N GLY A 27 -16.73 -5.73 -19.11
CA GLY A 27 -16.26 -7.12 -19.20
C GLY A 27 -15.30 -7.54 -18.10
N VAL A 28 -15.21 -6.78 -17.01
CA VAL A 28 -14.38 -7.11 -15.85
C VAL A 28 -15.12 -8.11 -14.96
N HIS A 29 -14.62 -9.35 -14.92
CA HIS A 29 -15.14 -10.38 -14.04
C HIS A 29 -14.33 -10.42 -12.74
N ALA A 30 -14.82 -9.79 -11.69
CA ALA A 30 -14.11 -9.68 -10.40
C ALA A 30 -14.14 -10.99 -9.59
N ASN A 31 -15.26 -11.73 -9.63
CA ASN A 31 -15.36 -13.06 -9.02
C ASN A 31 -15.90 -14.04 -10.06
N ARG A 32 -15.33 -15.24 -10.10
CA ARG A 32 -15.56 -16.28 -11.13
C ARG A 32 -15.74 -17.65 -10.48
N GLY A 33 -16.84 -17.82 -9.72
CA GLY A 33 -17.11 -19.05 -8.99
C GLY A 33 -16.29 -19.15 -7.70
N VAL A 34 -16.26 -18.07 -6.92
CA VAL A 34 -15.50 -18.02 -5.65
C VAL A 34 -16.24 -18.82 -4.59
N ASN A 35 -15.48 -19.67 -3.86
CA ASN A 35 -15.94 -20.40 -2.69
C ASN A 35 -15.15 -19.93 -1.46
N LEU A 36 -15.85 -19.68 -0.36
CA LEU A 36 -15.27 -19.26 0.91
C LEU A 36 -16.04 -19.93 2.06
N GLU A 37 -15.32 -20.50 3.01
CA GLU A 37 -15.88 -21.04 4.25
C GLU A 37 -15.12 -20.50 5.45
N VAL A 38 -15.88 -19.94 6.41
CA VAL A 38 -15.33 -19.36 7.65
C VAL A 38 -15.94 -20.09 8.83
N ARG A 39 -15.11 -20.50 9.79
CA ARG A 39 -15.52 -21.17 11.02
C ARG A 39 -15.82 -20.15 12.11
N GLN A 40 -16.66 -20.51 13.05
CA GLN A 40 -17.00 -19.66 14.18
C GLN A 40 -15.79 -19.45 15.09
N GLY A 41 -15.51 -18.20 15.44
CA GLY A 41 -14.43 -17.83 16.37
C GLY A 41 -13.03 -17.89 15.76
N GLU A 42 -12.88 -18.20 14.45
CA GLU A 42 -11.56 -18.14 13.79
C GLU A 42 -11.27 -16.74 13.24
N ILE A 43 -9.99 -16.45 13.08
CA ILE A 43 -9.52 -15.38 12.21
C ILE A 43 -9.18 -16.01 10.86
N HIS A 44 -10.07 -15.79 9.90
CA HIS A 44 -9.92 -16.28 8.54
C HIS A 44 -9.31 -15.20 7.66
N CYS A 45 -8.14 -15.45 7.11
CA CYS A 45 -7.52 -14.50 6.20
C CYS A 45 -7.98 -14.72 4.75
N LEU A 46 -8.34 -13.64 4.06
CA LEU A 46 -8.60 -13.62 2.63
C LEU A 46 -7.41 -12.96 1.94
N LEU A 47 -6.54 -13.77 1.36
CA LEU A 47 -5.25 -13.38 0.80
C LEU A 47 -5.30 -13.36 -0.74
N GLY A 48 -4.63 -12.40 -1.37
CA GLY A 48 -4.50 -12.33 -2.83
C GLY A 48 -3.92 -11.01 -3.29
N GLU A 49 -3.45 -10.95 -4.52
CA GLU A 49 -2.95 -9.71 -5.13
C GLU A 49 -4.05 -8.64 -5.26
N ASN A 50 -3.65 -7.39 -5.51
CA ASN A 50 -4.58 -6.31 -5.83
C ASN A 50 -5.34 -6.66 -7.12
N GLY A 51 -6.68 -6.50 -7.09
CA GLY A 51 -7.54 -6.93 -8.20
C GLY A 51 -7.92 -8.42 -8.20
N ALA A 52 -7.51 -9.22 -7.23
CA ALA A 52 -7.90 -10.63 -7.12
C ALA A 52 -9.38 -10.86 -6.77
N GLY A 53 -10.13 -9.79 -6.47
CA GLY A 53 -11.57 -9.86 -6.16
C GLY A 53 -11.93 -9.94 -4.67
N LYS A 54 -10.95 -9.76 -3.74
CA LYS A 54 -11.15 -9.86 -2.29
C LYS A 54 -12.20 -8.88 -1.76
N THR A 55 -11.96 -7.57 -1.95
CA THR A 55 -12.89 -6.50 -1.53
C THR A 55 -14.26 -6.64 -2.18
N VAL A 56 -14.30 -7.05 -3.45
CA VAL A 56 -15.56 -7.27 -4.18
C VAL A 56 -16.36 -8.41 -3.54
N LEU A 57 -15.71 -9.54 -3.20
CA LEU A 57 -16.35 -10.67 -2.54
C LEU A 57 -16.96 -10.26 -1.19
N MET A 58 -16.24 -9.49 -0.39
CA MET A 58 -16.74 -9.01 0.90
C MET A 58 -17.81 -7.92 0.74
N SER A 59 -17.72 -7.10 -0.29
CA SER A 59 -18.77 -6.14 -0.64
C SER A 59 -20.08 -6.83 -1.06
N VAL A 60 -19.98 -8.01 -1.71
CA VAL A 60 -21.14 -8.86 -1.99
C VAL A 60 -21.74 -9.38 -0.67
N LEU A 61 -20.91 -9.88 0.26
CA LEU A 61 -21.35 -10.34 1.58
C LEU A 61 -21.99 -9.21 2.40
N PHE A 62 -21.43 -8.00 2.33
CA PHE A 62 -21.94 -6.84 3.05
C PHE A 62 -23.15 -6.16 2.36
N GLY A 63 -23.52 -6.61 1.16
CA GLY A 63 -24.69 -6.10 0.43
C GLY A 63 -24.50 -4.79 -0.31
N LEU A 64 -23.24 -4.41 -0.58
CA LEU A 64 -22.91 -3.28 -1.45
C LEU A 64 -23.06 -3.64 -2.93
N TYR A 65 -22.80 -4.90 -3.28
CA TYR A 65 -23.00 -5.44 -4.61
C TYR A 65 -23.89 -6.66 -4.58
N LYS A 66 -24.73 -6.80 -5.61
CA LYS A 66 -25.54 -7.99 -5.84
C LYS A 66 -24.75 -8.93 -6.76
N PRO A 67 -24.48 -10.18 -6.36
CA PRO A 67 -23.78 -11.13 -7.20
C PRO A 67 -24.62 -11.51 -8.44
N ASP A 68 -23.94 -11.83 -9.54
CA ASP A 68 -24.58 -12.34 -10.77
C ASP A 68 -25.19 -13.71 -10.52
N SER A 69 -24.46 -14.57 -9.79
CA SER A 69 -24.89 -15.90 -9.35
C SER A 69 -24.15 -16.35 -8.10
N GLY A 70 -24.59 -17.49 -7.53
CA GLY A 70 -24.03 -18.07 -6.33
C GLY A 70 -24.96 -17.93 -5.12
N CYS A 71 -24.54 -18.51 -3.99
CA CYS A 71 -25.31 -18.53 -2.76
C CYS A 71 -24.47 -18.18 -1.55
N ILE A 72 -25.11 -17.50 -0.58
CA ILE A 72 -24.50 -17.16 0.70
C ILE A 72 -25.30 -17.84 1.80
N PHE A 73 -24.64 -18.55 2.70
CA PHE A 73 -25.22 -19.14 3.90
C PHE A 73 -24.51 -18.58 5.12
N TYR A 74 -25.27 -18.15 6.09
CA TYR A 74 -24.78 -17.66 7.37
C TYR A 74 -25.56 -18.32 8.52
N LYS A 75 -24.83 -18.90 9.47
CA LYS A 75 -25.43 -19.69 10.56
C LYS A 75 -26.40 -20.77 10.04
N ASN A 76 -26.01 -21.45 8.96
CA ASN A 76 -26.76 -22.48 8.23
C ASN A 76 -28.08 -22.02 7.56
N GLU A 77 -28.35 -20.72 7.53
CA GLU A 77 -29.50 -20.15 6.82
C GLU A 77 -29.04 -19.48 5.51
N LYS A 78 -29.81 -19.68 4.43
CA LYS A 78 -29.53 -19.02 3.16
C LYS A 78 -29.85 -17.52 3.30
N LEU A 79 -28.84 -16.69 3.08
CA LEU A 79 -28.98 -15.23 3.14
C LEU A 79 -29.34 -14.64 1.76
N ASN A 80 -30.25 -13.68 1.79
CA ASN A 80 -30.52 -12.78 0.68
C ASN A 80 -30.22 -11.35 1.16
N ILE A 81 -28.99 -10.90 0.96
CA ILE A 81 -28.54 -9.57 1.35
C ILE A 81 -28.69 -8.64 0.14
N HIS A 82 -29.44 -7.54 0.33
CA HIS A 82 -29.68 -6.53 -0.71
C HIS A 82 -29.13 -5.15 -0.33
N SER A 83 -28.70 -4.99 0.91
CA SER A 83 -28.18 -3.73 1.42
C SER A 83 -27.23 -3.95 2.62
N PRO A 84 -26.33 -2.99 2.94
CA PRO A 84 -25.52 -3.04 4.17
C PRO A 84 -26.38 -3.14 5.44
N LYS A 85 -27.57 -2.59 5.43
CA LYS A 85 -28.50 -2.69 6.56
C LYS A 85 -28.93 -4.14 6.82
N ASP A 86 -29.11 -4.94 5.77
CA ASP A 86 -29.45 -6.36 5.92
C ASP A 86 -28.30 -7.12 6.56
N ALA A 87 -27.05 -6.86 6.12
CA ALA A 87 -25.85 -7.44 6.71
C ALA A 87 -25.73 -7.11 8.21
N ILE A 88 -25.89 -5.84 8.57
CA ILE A 88 -25.87 -5.38 9.97
C ILE A 88 -26.98 -6.05 10.80
N ASN A 89 -28.19 -6.21 10.26
CA ASN A 89 -29.29 -6.93 10.94
C ASN A 89 -28.95 -8.40 11.20
N HIS A 90 -28.13 -9.02 10.35
CA HIS A 90 -27.59 -10.36 10.54
C HIS A 90 -26.31 -10.38 11.38
N ARG A 91 -25.93 -9.25 12.01
CA ARG A 91 -24.73 -9.07 12.83
C ARG A 91 -23.43 -9.30 12.08
N ILE A 92 -23.40 -8.93 10.80
CA ILE A 92 -22.22 -8.87 9.97
C ILE A 92 -21.79 -7.40 9.91
N GLY A 93 -20.57 -7.10 10.38
CA GLY A 93 -19.99 -5.76 10.33
C GLY A 93 -18.79 -5.70 9.42
N MET A 94 -18.51 -4.54 8.82
CA MET A 94 -17.38 -4.33 7.94
C MET A 94 -16.70 -3.00 8.26
N VAL A 95 -15.36 -3.05 8.36
CA VAL A 95 -14.46 -1.89 8.36
C VAL A 95 -13.82 -1.82 6.99
N HIS A 96 -14.04 -0.72 6.30
CA HIS A 96 -13.55 -0.51 4.94
C HIS A 96 -12.10 -0.01 4.93
N GLN A 97 -11.41 -0.20 3.82
CA GLN A 97 -10.05 0.28 3.58
C GLN A 97 -9.93 1.81 3.75
N HIS A 98 -10.95 2.57 3.33
CA HIS A 98 -11.08 4.00 3.61
C HIS A 98 -12.17 4.18 4.67
N PHE A 99 -11.86 4.92 5.72
CA PHE A 99 -12.79 5.12 6.83
C PHE A 99 -14.08 5.78 6.38
N MET A 100 -15.20 5.23 6.84
CA MET A 100 -16.54 5.74 6.58
C MET A 100 -17.02 6.61 7.75
N LEU A 101 -16.14 7.47 8.27
CA LEU A 101 -16.43 8.41 9.35
C LEU A 101 -16.71 9.80 8.77
N VAL A 102 -17.62 10.51 9.40
CA VAL A 102 -17.89 11.92 9.08
C VAL A 102 -17.00 12.78 9.97
N GLU A 103 -16.02 13.45 9.40
CA GLU A 103 -14.97 14.18 10.10
C GLU A 103 -15.51 15.28 11.03
N THR A 104 -16.58 15.95 10.64
CA THR A 104 -17.19 17.06 11.40
C THR A 104 -18.08 16.61 12.55
N LEU A 105 -18.32 15.32 12.72
CA LEU A 105 -19.11 14.75 13.80
C LEU A 105 -18.22 14.17 14.90
N SER A 106 -18.74 14.11 16.11
CA SER A 106 -18.09 13.43 17.22
C SER A 106 -18.11 11.91 17.04
N VAL A 107 -17.29 11.20 17.81
CA VAL A 107 -17.23 9.74 17.82
C VAL A 107 -18.61 9.14 18.13
N VAL A 108 -19.30 9.62 19.17
CA VAL A 108 -20.63 9.11 19.52
C VAL A 108 -21.64 9.32 18.40
N GLU A 109 -21.62 10.47 17.74
CA GLU A 109 -22.52 10.75 16.60
C GLU A 109 -22.25 9.83 15.41
N ASN A 110 -20.96 9.56 15.11
CA ASN A 110 -20.58 8.61 14.07
C ASN A 110 -21.02 7.18 14.38
N ILE A 111 -20.94 6.73 15.65
CA ILE A 111 -21.34 5.39 16.07
C ILE A 111 -22.84 5.19 15.93
N ILE A 112 -23.66 6.21 16.25
CA ILE A 112 -25.11 6.10 16.22
C ILE A 112 -25.73 6.54 14.89
N LEU A 113 -24.93 6.99 13.94
CA LEU A 113 -25.40 7.49 12.65
C LEU A 113 -26.26 6.43 11.93
N GLY A 114 -27.46 6.83 11.49
CA GLY A 114 -28.39 5.94 10.78
C GLY A 114 -29.27 5.03 11.64
N GLN A 115 -29.03 4.93 12.96
CA GLN A 115 -29.87 4.10 13.85
C GLN A 115 -31.21 4.74 14.23
N TYR A 116 -31.26 6.04 14.30
CA TYR A 116 -32.37 6.72 14.96
C TYR A 116 -33.17 7.62 14.02
N LYS A 117 -34.46 7.37 13.98
CA LYS A 117 -35.44 8.15 13.18
C LYS A 117 -35.94 9.44 13.85
N SER A 118 -35.45 9.78 15.05
CA SER A 118 -36.04 10.86 15.84
C SER A 118 -35.03 11.81 16.45
N TRP A 119 -35.22 13.10 16.26
CA TRP A 119 -34.51 14.21 16.90
C TRP A 119 -34.51 14.17 18.44
N LYS A 120 -35.42 13.40 19.07
CA LYS A 120 -35.50 13.29 20.53
C LYS A 120 -34.27 12.64 21.18
N ILE A 121 -33.46 11.92 20.44
CA ILE A 121 -32.32 11.18 20.98
C ILE A 121 -31.06 12.05 21.02
N LEU A 122 -30.94 13.05 20.15
CA LEU A 122 -29.86 14.05 20.24
C LEU A 122 -29.92 14.82 21.58
N ASN A 123 -31.06 14.78 22.29
CA ASN A 123 -31.20 15.45 23.60
C ASN A 123 -30.77 14.59 24.79
N ASN A 124 -30.42 13.30 24.62
CA ASN A 124 -29.94 12.46 25.71
C ASN A 124 -28.90 11.41 25.24
N LEU A 125 -27.70 11.87 24.93
CA LEU A 125 -26.58 11.00 24.55
C LEU A 125 -25.91 10.30 25.76
N GLY A 126 -26.25 10.69 26.97
CA GLY A 126 -25.62 10.20 28.20
C GLY A 126 -25.51 8.66 28.28
N PRO A 127 -26.61 7.91 28.17
CA PRO A 127 -26.56 6.44 28.24
C PRO A 127 -25.75 5.80 27.11
N ILE A 128 -25.71 6.44 25.93
CA ILE A 128 -24.93 5.97 24.79
C ILE A 128 -23.45 6.20 25.02
N ILE A 129 -23.08 7.39 25.49
CA ILE A 129 -21.72 7.75 25.87
C ILE A 129 -21.20 6.78 26.96
N GLU A 130 -22.02 6.49 27.97
CA GLU A 130 -21.66 5.55 29.04
C GLU A 130 -21.40 4.14 28.49
N LYS A 131 -22.26 3.65 27.59
CA LYS A 131 -22.06 2.35 26.93
C LYS A 131 -20.80 2.35 26.07
N ILE A 132 -20.53 3.39 25.28
CA ILE A 132 -19.33 3.52 24.47
C ILE A 132 -18.08 3.53 25.36
N ASN A 133 -18.09 4.29 26.46
CA ASN A 133 -16.99 4.32 27.45
C ASN A 133 -16.75 2.95 28.09
N GLN A 134 -17.82 2.23 28.44
CA GLN A 134 -17.71 0.88 28.97
C GLN A 134 -17.05 -0.07 27.96
N MET A 135 -17.53 -0.07 26.71
CA MET A 135 -16.98 -0.90 25.63
C MET A 135 -15.54 -0.49 25.31
N SER A 136 -15.24 0.81 25.23
CA SER A 136 -13.89 1.32 25.00
C SER A 136 -12.90 0.82 26.06
N LYS A 137 -13.30 0.77 27.33
CA LYS A 137 -12.51 0.21 28.43
C LYS A 137 -12.41 -1.31 28.36
N GLU A 138 -13.54 -1.99 28.13
CA GLU A 138 -13.61 -3.45 28.05
C GLU A 138 -12.70 -4.02 26.94
N TYR A 139 -12.66 -3.34 25.80
CA TYR A 139 -11.85 -3.71 24.64
C TYR A 139 -10.49 -3.02 24.58
N GLY A 140 -10.15 -2.13 25.53
CA GLY A 140 -8.85 -1.44 25.57
C GLY A 140 -8.62 -0.44 24.43
N LEU A 141 -9.69 0.06 23.80
CA LEU A 141 -9.59 0.92 22.62
C LEU A 141 -9.23 2.38 22.92
N ASN A 142 -9.42 2.83 24.18
CA ASN A 142 -9.11 4.19 24.64
C ASN A 142 -9.66 5.30 23.73
N VAL A 143 -10.93 5.22 23.36
CA VAL A 143 -11.62 6.19 22.50
C VAL A 143 -12.43 7.15 23.35
N ASP A 144 -12.28 8.48 23.09
CA ASP A 144 -13.14 9.51 23.70
C ASP A 144 -14.41 9.69 22.85
N PRO A 145 -15.62 9.40 23.40
CA PRO A 145 -16.88 9.53 22.66
C PRO A 145 -17.19 10.96 22.20
N LEU A 146 -16.62 11.97 22.85
CA LEU A 146 -16.93 13.38 22.56
C LEU A 146 -15.91 14.03 21.62
N ALA A 147 -14.78 13.39 21.33
CA ALA A 147 -13.78 13.89 20.40
C ALA A 147 -14.37 14.04 18.99
N LEU A 148 -13.99 15.09 18.26
CA LEU A 148 -14.31 15.21 16.84
C LEU A 148 -13.41 14.29 16.02
N VAL A 149 -13.96 13.62 15.02
CA VAL A 149 -13.21 12.66 14.21
C VAL A 149 -12.06 13.32 13.45
N GLN A 150 -12.21 14.57 13.01
CA GLN A 150 -11.14 15.33 12.35
C GLN A 150 -9.89 15.56 13.22
N ASP A 151 -10.03 15.53 14.54
CA ASP A 151 -8.95 15.77 15.49
C ASP A 151 -8.23 14.48 15.91
N LEU A 152 -8.73 13.32 15.44
CA LEU A 152 -8.19 12.00 15.75
C LEU A 152 -7.07 11.62 14.76
N SER A 153 -6.03 10.98 15.28
CA SER A 153 -5.04 10.29 14.44
C SER A 153 -5.69 9.16 13.64
N VAL A 154 -5.02 8.71 12.58
CA VAL A 154 -5.49 7.62 11.72
C VAL A 154 -5.75 6.34 12.52
N GLY A 155 -4.85 5.99 13.45
CA GLY A 155 -5.01 4.82 14.33
C GLY A 155 -6.20 4.95 15.30
N GLU A 156 -6.51 6.18 15.77
CA GLU A 156 -7.70 6.42 16.58
C GLU A 156 -8.98 6.31 15.75
N GLN A 157 -9.02 6.86 14.55
CA GLN A 157 -10.15 6.72 13.64
C GLN A 157 -10.46 5.24 13.34
N GLN A 158 -9.43 4.42 13.17
CA GLN A 158 -9.61 2.99 12.99
C GLN A 158 -10.22 2.30 14.21
N ARG A 159 -9.77 2.66 15.42
CA ARG A 159 -10.38 2.15 16.66
C ARG A 159 -11.85 2.56 16.77
N VAL A 160 -12.20 3.76 16.31
CA VAL A 160 -13.61 4.22 16.25
C VAL A 160 -14.43 3.38 15.29
N GLU A 161 -13.92 3.06 14.09
CA GLU A 161 -14.61 2.19 13.13
C GLU A 161 -14.87 0.79 13.70
N ILE A 162 -13.87 0.20 14.36
CA ILE A 162 -14.03 -1.12 15.00
C ILE A 162 -15.03 -1.03 16.15
N LEU A 163 -14.93 -0.01 17.00
CA LEU A 163 -15.87 0.21 18.11
C LEU A 163 -17.29 0.39 17.61
N LYS A 164 -17.51 1.09 16.50
CA LYS A 164 -18.81 1.25 15.84
C LYS A 164 -19.41 -0.10 15.46
N VAL A 165 -18.63 -0.98 14.84
CA VAL A 165 -19.08 -2.33 14.46
C VAL A 165 -19.41 -3.18 15.69
N LEU A 166 -18.56 -3.14 16.73
CA LEU A 166 -18.79 -3.86 17.98
C LEU A 166 -20.03 -3.33 18.74
N TYR A 167 -20.26 -2.00 18.72
CA TYR A 167 -21.44 -1.37 19.33
C TYR A 167 -22.75 -1.89 18.71
N HIS A 168 -22.74 -2.22 17.41
CA HIS A 168 -23.87 -2.82 16.70
C HIS A 168 -24.01 -4.33 16.96
N GLY A 169 -23.11 -4.93 17.74
CA GLY A 169 -23.20 -6.33 18.17
C GLY A 169 -22.88 -7.33 17.06
N ALA A 170 -21.85 -7.04 16.26
CA ALA A 170 -21.41 -7.95 15.21
C ALA A 170 -20.91 -9.29 15.79
N ASP A 171 -21.29 -10.40 15.13
CA ASP A 171 -20.77 -11.75 15.39
C ASP A 171 -19.69 -12.12 14.36
N LEU A 172 -19.71 -11.46 13.20
CA LEU A 172 -18.73 -11.54 12.12
C LEU A 172 -18.22 -10.14 11.79
N LEU A 173 -16.91 -9.93 11.93
CA LEU A 173 -16.22 -8.69 11.60
C LEU A 173 -15.38 -8.88 10.34
N ILE A 174 -15.62 -8.07 9.32
CA ILE A 174 -14.82 -8.01 8.10
C ILE A 174 -13.91 -6.79 8.19
N LEU A 175 -12.62 -6.98 7.96
CA LEU A 175 -11.60 -5.92 7.96
C LEU A 175 -10.90 -5.91 6.59
N ASP A 176 -11.04 -4.81 5.85
CA ASP A 176 -10.45 -4.68 4.51
C ASP A 176 -9.16 -3.85 4.56
N GLU A 177 -8.01 -4.51 4.47
CA GLU A 177 -6.66 -3.95 4.55
C GLU A 177 -6.46 -2.97 5.73
N PRO A 178 -6.78 -3.38 6.98
CA PRO A 178 -6.87 -2.45 8.10
C PRO A 178 -5.52 -1.86 8.54
N THR A 179 -4.41 -2.42 8.11
CA THR A 179 -3.04 -1.98 8.46
C THR A 179 -2.40 -1.10 7.39
N ALA A 180 -3.10 -0.80 6.29
CA ALA A 180 -2.53 -0.12 5.13
C ALA A 180 -2.00 1.30 5.43
N VAL A 181 -2.54 1.95 6.46
CA VAL A 181 -2.23 3.35 6.84
C VAL A 181 -1.62 3.48 8.23
N LEU A 182 -1.33 2.36 8.90
CA LEU A 182 -0.79 2.31 10.26
C LEU A 182 0.74 2.19 10.24
N THR A 183 1.36 2.67 11.31
CA THR A 183 2.77 2.39 11.61
C THR A 183 2.96 0.91 11.95
N PRO A 184 4.18 0.34 11.88
CA PRO A 184 4.42 -1.05 12.28
C PRO A 184 3.97 -1.36 13.71
N GLN A 185 4.23 -0.47 14.66
CA GLN A 185 3.83 -0.63 16.06
C GLN A 185 2.31 -0.60 16.23
N GLU A 186 1.62 0.33 15.53
CA GLU A 186 0.15 0.38 15.56
C GLU A 186 -0.46 -0.87 14.91
N SER A 187 0.18 -1.39 13.85
CA SER A 187 -0.25 -2.63 13.19
C SER A 187 -0.14 -3.83 14.13
N GLU A 188 0.98 -3.97 14.83
CA GLU A 188 1.19 -5.03 15.83
C GLU A 188 0.14 -4.97 16.93
N HIS A 189 -0.08 -3.79 17.53
CA HIS A 189 -1.12 -3.59 18.54
C HIS A 189 -2.52 -3.94 18.02
N LEU A 190 -2.82 -3.59 16.75
CA LEU A 190 -4.10 -3.95 16.14
C LEU A 190 -4.25 -5.47 15.99
N LEU A 191 -3.21 -6.16 15.52
CA LEU A 191 -3.24 -7.61 15.32
C LEU A 191 -3.43 -8.35 16.65
N ASP A 192 -2.74 -7.93 17.71
CA ASP A 192 -2.91 -8.46 19.07
C ASP A 192 -4.34 -8.24 19.57
N PHE A 193 -4.87 -7.04 19.39
CA PHE A 193 -6.24 -6.71 19.76
C PHE A 193 -7.27 -7.59 19.01
N LEU A 194 -7.09 -7.80 17.71
CA LEU A 194 -7.99 -8.67 16.94
C LEU A 194 -7.91 -10.13 17.39
N ARG A 195 -6.73 -10.60 17.76
CA ARG A 195 -6.55 -11.94 18.35
C ARG A 195 -7.31 -12.08 19.68
N ASP A 196 -7.27 -11.05 20.52
CA ASP A 196 -8.05 -11.04 21.78
C ASP A 196 -9.55 -11.07 21.54
N LEU A 197 -10.06 -10.35 20.53
CA LEU A 197 -11.47 -10.38 20.14
C LEU A 197 -11.89 -11.78 19.65
N ALA A 198 -11.06 -12.43 18.83
CA ALA A 198 -11.32 -13.79 18.36
C ALA A 198 -11.33 -14.80 19.51
N ASN A 199 -10.40 -14.68 20.46
CA ASN A 199 -10.36 -15.52 21.67
C ASN A 199 -11.62 -15.35 22.55
N ARG A 200 -12.31 -14.20 22.45
CA ARG A 200 -13.63 -13.96 23.10
C ARG A 200 -14.80 -14.45 22.26
N GLY A 201 -14.57 -15.10 21.12
CA GLY A 201 -15.58 -15.74 20.27
C GLY A 201 -16.06 -14.91 19.08
N LEU A 202 -15.48 -13.73 18.80
CA LEU A 202 -15.76 -12.98 17.59
C LEU A 202 -15.15 -13.70 16.38
N THR A 203 -15.92 -13.86 15.29
CA THR A 203 -15.38 -14.37 14.04
C THR A 203 -14.84 -13.22 13.21
N ILE A 204 -13.65 -13.36 12.63
CA ILE A 204 -13.00 -12.27 11.88
C ILE A 204 -12.62 -12.76 10.49
N VAL A 205 -13.00 -11.98 9.46
CA VAL A 205 -12.45 -12.09 8.10
C VAL A 205 -11.48 -10.94 7.89
N PHE A 206 -10.20 -11.26 7.76
CA PHE A 206 -9.11 -10.30 7.63
C PHE A 206 -8.59 -10.31 6.19
N ILE A 207 -8.77 -9.22 5.47
CA ILE A 207 -8.32 -9.08 4.08
C ILE A 207 -6.97 -8.39 4.08
N THR A 208 -5.97 -9.02 3.47
CA THR A 208 -4.64 -8.43 3.29
C THR A 208 -3.96 -8.99 2.04
N HIS A 209 -2.91 -8.36 1.63
CA HIS A 209 -1.94 -8.86 0.65
C HIS A 209 -0.55 -9.07 1.28
N LYS A 210 -0.38 -8.75 2.58
CA LYS A 210 0.88 -8.89 3.32
C LYS A 210 0.97 -10.27 3.97
N LEU A 211 1.99 -11.02 3.59
CA LEU A 211 2.17 -12.41 4.04
C LEU A 211 2.49 -12.52 5.54
N GLU A 212 3.22 -11.55 6.07
CA GLU A 212 3.59 -11.50 7.49
C GLU A 212 2.38 -11.37 8.39
N GLU A 213 1.45 -10.48 8.04
CA GLU A 213 0.18 -10.34 8.77
C GLU A 213 -0.61 -11.65 8.78
N VAL A 214 -0.66 -12.35 7.63
CA VAL A 214 -1.32 -13.66 7.55
C VAL A 214 -0.69 -14.65 8.52
N MET A 215 0.64 -14.76 8.52
CA MET A 215 1.35 -15.70 9.39
C MET A 215 1.20 -15.38 10.88
N GLN A 216 1.07 -14.09 11.22
CA GLN A 216 0.97 -13.62 12.59
C GLN A 216 -0.43 -13.82 13.17
N ILE A 217 -1.50 -13.53 12.39
CA ILE A 217 -2.83 -13.43 12.98
C ILE A 217 -3.80 -14.54 12.55
N SER A 218 -3.64 -15.16 11.38
CA SER A 218 -4.70 -16.04 10.86
C SER A 218 -4.62 -17.47 11.39
N ASP A 219 -5.78 -18.11 11.52
CA ASP A 219 -5.90 -19.54 11.80
C ASP A 219 -5.94 -20.33 10.48
N ARG A 220 -6.71 -19.80 9.50
CA ARG A 220 -6.81 -20.34 8.14
C ARG A 220 -6.72 -19.20 7.14
N VAL A 221 -6.24 -19.51 5.96
CA VAL A 221 -6.14 -18.57 4.85
C VAL A 221 -6.74 -19.12 3.57
N THR A 222 -7.62 -18.34 2.94
CA THR A 222 -8.13 -18.60 1.59
C THR A 222 -7.42 -17.69 0.60
N ILE A 223 -6.81 -18.27 -0.41
CA ILE A 223 -6.06 -17.54 -1.44
C ILE A 223 -6.96 -17.33 -2.66
N LEU A 224 -7.11 -16.04 -3.05
CA LEU A 224 -7.77 -15.63 -4.27
C LEU A 224 -6.76 -15.21 -5.33
N ARG A 225 -6.98 -15.64 -6.56
CA ARG A 225 -6.21 -15.21 -7.74
C ARG A 225 -7.12 -15.17 -8.97
N ASP A 226 -7.05 -14.06 -9.73
CA ASP A 226 -7.84 -13.85 -10.96
C ASP A 226 -9.35 -14.09 -10.76
N GLY A 227 -9.88 -13.71 -9.60
CA GLY A 227 -11.30 -13.89 -9.23
C GLY A 227 -11.71 -15.30 -8.87
N LYS A 228 -10.78 -16.20 -8.55
CA LYS A 228 -11.06 -17.60 -8.18
C LYS A 228 -10.41 -17.98 -6.86
N THR A 229 -11.04 -18.88 -6.11
CA THR A 229 -10.40 -19.56 -4.98
C THR A 229 -9.37 -20.54 -5.49
N ILE A 230 -8.12 -20.40 -5.07
CA ILE A 230 -7.01 -21.27 -5.41
C ILE A 230 -6.88 -22.39 -4.37
N ALA A 231 -6.87 -22.04 -3.10
CA ALA A 231 -6.78 -22.98 -1.99
C ALA A 231 -7.28 -22.32 -0.70
N THR A 232 -7.69 -23.15 0.26
CA THR A 232 -7.85 -22.77 1.67
C THR A 232 -6.97 -23.69 2.49
N VAL A 233 -6.05 -23.14 3.29
CA VAL A 233 -5.06 -23.89 4.06
C VAL A 233 -5.04 -23.41 5.51
N ASN A 234 -4.61 -24.29 6.44
CA ASN A 234 -4.31 -23.89 7.81
C ASN A 234 -2.99 -23.10 7.81
N THR A 235 -2.96 -21.98 8.49
CA THR A 235 -1.76 -21.11 8.53
C THR A 235 -0.57 -21.84 9.16
N SER A 236 -0.81 -22.68 10.15
CA SER A 236 0.23 -23.49 10.80
C SER A 236 0.88 -24.55 9.90
N GLU A 237 0.26 -24.90 8.77
CA GLU A 237 0.73 -25.93 7.81
C GLU A 237 1.36 -25.32 6.56
N THR A 238 1.52 -24.00 6.51
CA THR A 238 2.05 -23.29 5.34
C THR A 238 3.18 -22.34 5.74
N ASN A 239 3.73 -21.64 4.77
CA ASN A 239 4.77 -20.64 4.98
C ASN A 239 4.63 -19.49 3.95
N PRO A 240 5.28 -18.32 4.18
CA PRO A 240 5.16 -17.17 3.28
C PRO A 240 5.46 -17.48 1.81
N ARG A 241 6.47 -18.32 1.55
CA ARG A 241 6.86 -18.69 0.18
C ARG A 241 5.78 -19.51 -0.53
N ALA A 242 5.16 -20.45 0.17
CA ALA A 242 4.07 -21.27 -0.39
C ALA A 242 2.84 -20.39 -0.67
N LEU A 243 2.50 -19.48 0.24
CA LEU A 243 1.40 -18.53 0.07
C LEU A 243 1.66 -17.61 -1.13
N ALA A 244 2.86 -17.01 -1.24
CA ALA A 244 3.25 -16.17 -2.38
C ALA A 244 3.14 -16.93 -3.71
N LYS A 245 3.59 -18.19 -3.76
CA LYS A 245 3.48 -19.04 -4.94
C LYS A 245 2.01 -19.27 -5.35
N MET A 246 1.13 -19.51 -4.40
CA MET A 246 -0.31 -19.67 -4.67
C MET A 246 -0.96 -18.36 -5.15
N MET A 247 -0.55 -17.21 -4.58
CA MET A 247 -1.05 -15.89 -4.98
C MET A 247 -0.66 -15.53 -6.41
N VAL A 248 0.63 -15.64 -6.74
CA VAL A 248 1.19 -15.19 -8.03
C VAL A 248 1.09 -16.28 -9.11
N GLY A 249 1.03 -17.56 -8.73
CA GLY A 249 0.94 -18.70 -9.64
C GLY A 249 2.27 -19.19 -10.20
N ARG A 250 3.38 -18.62 -9.73
CA ARG A 250 4.76 -19.03 -10.02
C ARG A 250 5.62 -18.88 -8.78
N ASP A 251 6.80 -19.45 -8.79
CA ASP A 251 7.74 -19.18 -7.70
C ASP A 251 8.11 -17.69 -7.69
N VAL A 252 7.96 -17.06 -6.54
CA VAL A 252 8.32 -15.66 -6.29
C VAL A 252 9.70 -15.65 -5.63
N LEU A 253 10.60 -14.84 -6.16
CA LEU A 253 11.90 -14.63 -5.52
C LEU A 253 11.70 -13.68 -4.33
N MET A 254 11.57 -14.27 -3.15
CA MET A 254 11.46 -13.52 -1.88
C MET A 254 12.77 -12.81 -1.52
N SER A 255 13.91 -13.33 -1.99
CA SER A 255 15.22 -12.70 -1.89
C SER A 255 15.74 -12.33 -3.28
N LEU A 256 16.12 -11.10 -3.46
CA LEU A 256 16.82 -10.64 -4.65
C LEU A 256 18.26 -11.19 -4.63
N ASP A 257 18.71 -11.77 -5.75
CA ASP A 257 20.13 -12.13 -5.94
C ASP A 257 20.95 -10.85 -6.18
N LYS A 258 21.12 -10.08 -5.10
CA LYS A 258 21.87 -8.83 -5.10
C LYS A 258 23.35 -9.15 -4.92
N LYS A 259 24.11 -9.03 -6.02
CA LYS A 259 25.56 -9.21 -5.97
C LYS A 259 26.22 -8.02 -5.30
N GLU A 260 27.17 -8.29 -4.42
CA GLU A 260 28.04 -7.24 -3.91
C GLU A 260 28.77 -6.55 -5.07
N LYS A 261 28.72 -5.24 -5.10
CA LYS A 261 29.43 -4.40 -6.06
C LYS A 261 30.28 -3.40 -5.31
N GLN A 262 31.47 -3.15 -5.82
CA GLN A 262 32.26 -2.05 -5.30
C GLN A 262 31.71 -0.74 -5.88
N PRO A 263 31.44 0.26 -5.02
CA PRO A 263 31.04 1.59 -5.48
C PRO A 263 32.11 2.20 -6.40
N GLY A 264 31.63 2.87 -7.46
CA GLY A 264 32.52 3.58 -8.39
C GLY A 264 32.76 5.03 -7.97
N ASN A 265 32.85 5.94 -8.95
CA ASN A 265 32.97 7.37 -8.69
C ASN A 265 31.68 7.97 -8.13
N VAL A 266 31.80 9.10 -7.40
CA VAL A 266 30.63 9.88 -6.97
C VAL A 266 29.89 10.40 -8.19
N VAL A 267 28.59 10.06 -8.30
CA VAL A 267 27.71 10.53 -9.37
C VAL A 267 26.83 11.68 -8.90
N PHE A 268 26.31 11.58 -7.69
CA PHE A 268 25.43 12.58 -7.11
C PHE A 268 25.90 12.94 -5.70
N SER A 269 26.00 14.23 -5.42
CA SER A 269 26.38 14.74 -4.09
C SER A 269 25.51 15.92 -3.72
N VAL A 270 25.07 15.93 -2.48
CA VAL A 270 24.27 16.99 -1.87
C VAL A 270 24.93 17.45 -0.60
N LYS A 271 25.08 18.79 -0.43
CA LYS A 271 25.61 19.41 0.79
C LYS A 271 24.61 20.40 1.35
N ASN A 272 24.25 20.22 2.62
CA ASN A 272 23.42 21.11 3.43
C ASN A 272 22.13 21.53 2.74
N ILE A 273 21.35 20.53 2.22
CA ILE A 273 20.03 20.83 1.68
C ILE A 273 19.03 21.01 2.81
N SER A 274 18.26 22.09 2.74
CA SER A 274 17.17 22.43 3.66
C SER A 274 15.91 22.76 2.87
N VAL A 275 14.75 22.32 3.38
CA VAL A 275 13.44 22.52 2.77
C VAL A 275 12.47 23.06 3.81
N THR A 276 11.71 24.06 3.40
CA THR A 276 10.64 24.66 4.20
C THR A 276 9.30 24.41 3.53
N ASP A 277 8.30 23.97 4.29
CA ASP A 277 6.96 23.71 3.77
C ASP A 277 6.19 25.01 3.48
N GLU A 278 4.97 24.88 2.94
CA GLU A 278 4.10 26.01 2.59
C GLU A 278 3.70 26.87 3.82
N ARG A 279 3.79 26.30 5.02
CA ARG A 279 3.51 26.99 6.31
C ARG A 279 4.73 27.69 6.88
N GLY A 280 5.90 27.60 6.22
CA GLY A 280 7.15 28.17 6.69
C GLY A 280 7.87 27.31 7.73
N LEU A 281 7.50 26.04 7.91
CA LEU A 281 8.16 25.14 8.85
C LEU A 281 9.31 24.39 8.16
N PRO A 282 10.50 24.28 8.79
CA PRO A 282 11.63 23.54 8.24
C PRO A 282 11.36 22.03 8.37
N VAL A 283 11.12 21.37 7.23
CA VAL A 283 10.81 19.94 7.13
C VAL A 283 12.02 19.09 6.73
N VAL A 284 13.06 19.69 6.13
CA VAL A 284 14.38 19.09 5.90
C VAL A 284 15.44 20.06 6.38
N ARG A 285 16.45 19.58 7.11
CA ARG A 285 17.40 20.42 7.85
C ARG A 285 18.85 19.92 7.63
N ASP A 286 19.61 20.66 6.84
CA ASP A 286 21.06 20.48 6.64
C ASP A 286 21.47 19.06 6.24
N VAL A 287 20.69 18.42 5.36
CA VAL A 287 20.95 17.06 4.91
C VAL A 287 22.08 17.04 3.90
N SER A 288 23.04 16.14 4.10
CA SER A 288 24.21 15.96 3.24
C SER A 288 24.48 14.46 3.00
N PHE A 289 24.72 14.09 1.76
CA PHE A 289 25.11 12.71 1.39
C PHE A 289 25.72 12.68 -0.03
N GLU A 290 26.37 11.56 -0.33
CA GLU A 290 26.94 11.27 -1.65
C GLU A 290 26.47 9.89 -2.12
N ILE A 291 26.34 9.70 -3.43
CA ILE A 291 25.93 8.43 -4.04
C ILE A 291 26.88 8.12 -5.18
N HIS A 292 27.39 6.89 -5.19
CA HIS A 292 28.38 6.41 -6.14
C HIS A 292 27.75 5.64 -7.30
N GLU A 293 28.49 5.46 -8.37
CA GLU A 293 28.14 4.52 -9.43
C GLU A 293 27.94 3.12 -8.85
N ARG A 294 26.90 2.43 -9.30
CA ARG A 294 26.56 1.06 -8.86
C ARG A 294 26.21 0.95 -7.38
N GLU A 295 25.65 2.01 -6.83
CA GLU A 295 25.24 2.07 -5.44
C GLU A 295 23.77 2.42 -5.32
N VAL A 296 23.07 1.74 -4.38
CA VAL A 296 21.76 2.13 -3.89
C VAL A 296 21.91 2.64 -2.46
N VAL A 297 21.65 3.93 -2.26
CA VAL A 297 21.55 4.53 -0.93
C VAL A 297 20.08 4.55 -0.54
N GLY A 298 19.70 3.85 0.53
CA GLY A 298 18.36 3.85 1.09
C GLY A 298 18.18 4.96 2.12
N ILE A 299 17.05 5.65 2.12
CA ILE A 299 16.62 6.52 3.21
C ILE A 299 15.45 5.86 3.93
N ALA A 300 15.69 5.41 5.16
CA ALA A 300 14.69 4.87 6.07
C ALA A 300 14.15 5.95 7.00
N GLY A 301 12.87 5.87 7.35
CA GLY A 301 12.24 6.78 8.31
C GLY A 301 10.72 6.62 8.32
N VAL A 302 10.06 7.14 9.35
CA VAL A 302 8.59 7.15 9.46
C VAL A 302 8.01 8.23 8.55
N SER A 303 6.82 8.00 8.01
CA SER A 303 6.09 9.00 7.21
C SER A 303 5.98 10.34 7.97
N GLY A 304 6.22 11.46 7.26
CA GLY A 304 6.18 12.80 7.83
C GLY A 304 7.52 13.30 8.39
N ASN A 305 8.60 12.52 8.29
CA ASN A 305 9.94 12.93 8.72
C ASN A 305 10.74 13.71 7.67
N GLY A 306 10.11 14.18 6.58
CA GLY A 306 10.75 15.03 5.58
C GLY A 306 11.28 14.29 4.34
N GLN A 307 11.07 12.97 4.24
CA GLN A 307 11.53 12.16 3.12
C GLN A 307 10.87 12.54 1.79
N SER A 308 9.55 12.73 1.78
CA SER A 308 8.80 13.15 0.58
C SER A 308 9.21 14.53 0.13
N GLU A 309 9.41 15.47 1.08
CA GLU A 309 9.86 16.84 0.80
C GLU A 309 11.29 16.85 0.27
N LEU A 310 12.18 16.01 0.81
CA LEU A 310 13.53 15.84 0.28
C LEU A 310 13.48 15.31 -1.16
N ALA A 311 12.66 14.29 -1.44
CA ALA A 311 12.50 13.76 -2.80
C ALA A 311 11.99 14.83 -3.78
N LEU A 312 10.96 15.59 -3.40
CA LEU A 312 10.41 16.67 -4.21
C LEU A 312 11.44 17.78 -4.46
N ALA A 313 12.21 18.15 -3.44
CA ALA A 313 13.27 19.16 -3.57
C ALA A 313 14.37 18.70 -4.52
N LEU A 314 14.82 17.44 -4.41
CA LEU A 314 15.83 16.85 -5.29
C LEU A 314 15.30 16.68 -6.72
N ALA A 315 14.00 16.42 -6.90
CA ALA A 315 13.36 16.39 -8.21
C ALA A 315 13.12 17.78 -8.82
N GLY A 316 13.40 18.87 -8.07
CA GLY A 316 13.16 20.24 -8.49
C GLY A 316 11.67 20.66 -8.49
N LEU A 317 10.84 19.91 -7.79
CA LEU A 317 9.40 20.14 -7.66
C LEU A 317 9.04 20.95 -6.40
N MET A 318 9.96 21.09 -5.46
CA MET A 318 9.82 21.88 -4.25
C MET A 318 11.02 22.81 -4.07
N SER A 319 10.78 24.02 -3.54
CA SER A 319 11.84 24.99 -3.29
C SER A 319 12.75 24.52 -2.16
N SER A 320 14.06 24.64 -2.36
CA SER A 320 15.07 24.25 -1.38
C SER A 320 16.23 25.24 -1.32
N GLU A 321 16.91 25.26 -0.19
CA GLU A 321 18.20 25.91 0.00
C GLU A 321 19.27 24.84 0.13
N PHE A 322 20.44 25.05 -0.48
CA PHE A 322 21.56 24.12 -0.42
C PHE A 322 22.88 24.84 -0.63
N GLU A 323 23.93 24.31 -0.03
CA GLU A 323 25.29 24.82 -0.25
C GLU A 323 25.82 24.39 -1.61
N ASN A 324 25.72 23.12 -1.92
CA ASN A 324 26.17 22.55 -3.19
C ASN A 324 25.42 21.27 -3.56
N ILE A 325 25.02 21.15 -4.82
CA ILE A 325 24.55 19.90 -5.42
C ILE A 325 25.37 19.66 -6.68
N THR A 326 25.86 18.42 -6.84
CA THR A 326 26.57 18.01 -8.07
C THR A 326 25.97 16.77 -8.68
N LEU A 327 25.92 16.71 -10.01
CA LEU A 327 25.55 15.53 -10.78
C LEU A 327 26.61 15.29 -11.87
N ASN A 328 27.27 14.14 -11.87
CA ASN A 328 28.38 13.82 -12.76
C ASN A 328 29.48 14.90 -12.76
N ASN A 329 29.91 15.33 -11.58
CA ASN A 329 30.89 16.39 -11.37
C ASN A 329 30.49 17.78 -11.91
N LYS A 330 29.23 17.97 -12.30
CA LYS A 330 28.70 19.27 -12.69
C LYS A 330 27.90 19.86 -11.54
N GLN A 331 28.25 21.08 -11.15
CA GLN A 331 27.48 21.81 -10.14
C GLN A 331 26.10 22.16 -10.68
N ILE A 332 25.08 21.89 -9.88
CA ILE A 332 23.67 22.12 -10.17
C ILE A 332 23.24 23.43 -9.52
N THR A 333 22.68 24.33 -10.31
CA THR A 333 22.07 25.57 -9.81
C THR A 333 20.58 25.37 -9.53
N LYS A 334 19.95 26.28 -8.79
CA LYS A 334 18.48 26.28 -8.56
C LYS A 334 17.68 26.23 -9.88
N ARG A 335 18.21 26.79 -10.99
CA ARG A 335 17.57 26.74 -12.32
C ARG A 335 17.72 25.36 -12.97
N ASP A 336 18.79 24.66 -12.67
CA ASP A 336 19.07 23.33 -13.26
C ASP A 336 18.23 22.25 -12.59
N LEU A 337 17.81 22.41 -11.33
CA LEU A 337 16.91 21.48 -10.66
C LEU A 337 15.65 21.20 -11.49
N MET A 338 15.09 22.23 -12.14
CA MET A 338 13.94 22.08 -13.04
C MET A 338 14.27 21.38 -14.38
N ARG A 339 15.53 21.00 -14.62
CA ARG A 339 16.01 20.39 -15.87
C ARG A 339 16.89 19.16 -15.64
N LEU A 340 16.89 18.62 -14.42
CA LEU A 340 17.73 17.47 -14.04
C LEU A 340 17.53 16.26 -14.95
N ASN A 341 16.32 16.05 -15.45
CA ASN A 341 16.02 15.03 -16.44
C ASN A 341 16.90 15.13 -17.70
N LYS A 342 17.27 16.36 -18.15
CA LYS A 342 18.18 16.60 -19.28
C LYS A 342 19.65 16.33 -18.94
N LEU A 343 19.97 16.32 -17.65
CA LEU A 343 21.33 16.05 -17.14
C LEU A 343 21.57 14.59 -16.83
N GLY A 344 20.59 13.71 -17.06
CA GLY A 344 20.68 12.28 -16.84
C GLY A 344 20.11 11.79 -15.52
N MET A 345 19.25 12.58 -14.88
CA MET A 345 18.42 12.14 -13.76
C MET A 345 17.12 11.53 -14.27
N ALA A 346 16.62 10.50 -13.57
CA ALA A 346 15.26 10.00 -13.69
C ALA A 346 14.60 9.96 -12.31
N HIS A 347 13.27 10.02 -12.27
CA HIS A 347 12.50 10.06 -11.04
C HIS A 347 11.29 9.13 -11.09
N ILE A 348 11.25 8.16 -10.19
CA ILE A 348 10.08 7.33 -9.92
C ILE A 348 9.39 7.94 -8.69
N PRO A 349 8.25 8.65 -8.84
CA PRO A 349 7.62 9.38 -7.75
C PRO A 349 6.79 8.48 -6.85
N GLU A 350 6.53 8.94 -5.61
CA GLU A 350 5.70 8.26 -4.62
C GLU A 350 4.26 8.07 -5.11
N ASP A 351 3.65 9.11 -5.64
CA ASP A 351 2.30 9.05 -6.20
C ASP A 351 2.37 9.03 -7.73
N ARG A 352 2.28 7.82 -8.28
CA ARG A 352 2.31 7.60 -9.74
C ARG A 352 1.18 8.30 -10.48
N GLN A 353 0.00 8.43 -9.86
CA GLN A 353 -1.18 8.99 -10.52
C GLN A 353 -1.15 10.52 -10.55
N LYS A 354 -0.64 11.17 -9.49
CA LYS A 354 -0.55 12.62 -9.42
C LYS A 354 0.68 13.19 -10.10
N MET A 355 1.81 12.47 -10.03
CA MET A 355 3.10 13.00 -10.46
C MET A 355 3.76 12.16 -11.57
N GLY A 356 3.45 10.87 -11.63
CA GLY A 356 4.11 9.94 -12.56
C GLY A 356 3.41 9.81 -13.91
N LEU A 357 2.09 9.97 -13.97
CA LEU A 357 1.26 9.67 -15.13
C LEU A 357 0.29 10.80 -15.46
N ILE A 358 -0.11 10.87 -16.71
CA ILE A 358 -1.20 11.73 -17.18
C ILE A 358 -2.38 10.79 -17.48
N LEU A 359 -3.28 10.63 -16.50
CA LEU A 359 -4.33 9.60 -16.51
C LEU A 359 -5.24 9.59 -17.75
N PRO A 360 -5.65 10.75 -18.33
CA PRO A 360 -6.46 10.77 -19.57
C PRO A 360 -5.66 10.45 -20.85
N PHE A 361 -4.33 10.33 -20.77
CA PHE A 361 -3.49 10.03 -21.91
C PHE A 361 -3.35 8.52 -22.10
N SER A 362 -3.08 8.11 -23.33
CA SER A 362 -2.79 6.72 -23.66
C SER A 362 -1.47 6.25 -23.06
N VAL A 363 -1.24 4.95 -23.04
CA VAL A 363 0.03 4.35 -22.62
C VAL A 363 1.17 4.87 -23.50
N SER A 364 0.95 4.99 -24.83
CA SER A 364 1.96 5.48 -25.77
C SER A 364 2.33 6.94 -25.52
N GLU A 365 1.37 7.80 -25.21
CA GLU A 365 1.62 9.21 -24.87
C GLU A 365 2.35 9.35 -23.54
N ASN A 366 2.00 8.54 -22.54
CA ASN A 366 2.70 8.53 -21.26
C ASN A 366 4.16 8.09 -21.39
N PHE A 367 4.50 7.15 -22.28
CA PHE A 367 5.89 6.76 -22.50
C PHE A 367 6.76 7.89 -23.05
N ILE A 368 6.20 8.76 -23.88
CA ILE A 368 6.95 9.86 -24.50
C ILE A 368 6.74 11.21 -23.81
N ALA A 369 5.99 11.29 -22.72
CA ALA A 369 5.59 12.55 -22.10
C ALA A 369 6.73 13.54 -21.84
N GLU A 370 7.94 13.05 -21.52
CA GLU A 370 9.13 13.88 -21.31
C GLU A 370 10.01 14.06 -22.56
N THR A 371 9.78 13.25 -23.60
CA THR A 371 10.66 13.16 -24.77
C THR A 371 9.95 13.43 -26.09
N PHE A 372 8.66 13.76 -26.06
CA PHE A 372 7.79 13.90 -27.24
C PHE A 372 8.35 14.87 -28.30
N ASN A 373 9.09 15.90 -27.90
CA ASN A 373 9.69 16.90 -28.81
C ASN A 373 11.07 16.50 -29.35
N ASN A 374 11.63 15.37 -28.89
CA ASN A 374 12.93 14.87 -29.34
C ASN A 374 12.77 13.91 -30.54
N LYS A 375 13.86 13.75 -31.32
CA LYS A 375 13.95 12.63 -32.26
C LYS A 375 14.04 11.30 -31.48
N PRO A 376 13.41 10.23 -31.93
CA PRO A 376 12.70 10.05 -33.22
C PRO A 376 11.21 10.39 -33.15
N PHE A 377 10.66 10.85 -32.01
CA PHE A 377 9.22 11.03 -31.78
C PHE A 377 8.64 12.28 -32.44
N SER A 378 9.48 13.30 -32.65
CA SER A 378 9.09 14.52 -33.37
C SER A 378 10.02 14.81 -34.53
N LYS A 379 9.44 15.24 -35.66
CA LYS A 379 10.15 15.73 -36.85
C LYS A 379 9.47 17.00 -37.36
N TYR A 380 10.21 18.10 -37.44
CA TYR A 380 9.72 19.41 -37.83
C TYR A 380 8.50 19.91 -37.03
N GLY A 381 8.43 19.53 -35.73
CA GLY A 381 7.31 19.89 -34.82
C GLY A 381 6.09 18.97 -34.90
N PHE A 382 6.11 17.95 -35.77
CA PHE A 382 5.01 16.99 -35.92
C PHE A 382 5.38 15.65 -35.28
N LEU A 383 4.45 15.10 -34.47
CA LEU A 383 4.61 13.79 -33.84
C LEU A 383 4.58 12.67 -34.91
N GLN A 384 5.47 11.69 -34.69
CA GLN A 384 5.63 10.52 -35.56
C GLN A 384 4.87 9.33 -34.98
N PHE A 385 3.53 9.31 -35.06
CA PHE A 385 2.65 8.35 -34.41
C PHE A 385 3.03 6.88 -34.64
N ARG A 386 3.43 6.51 -35.88
CA ARG A 386 3.88 5.14 -36.17
C ARG A 386 5.13 4.76 -35.37
N THR A 387 6.09 5.67 -35.28
CA THR A 387 7.33 5.47 -34.51
C THR A 387 7.02 5.35 -33.03
N ILE A 388 6.14 6.22 -32.52
CA ILE A 388 5.71 6.21 -31.12
C ILE A 388 5.03 4.88 -30.79
N LYS A 389 4.08 4.43 -31.62
CA LYS A 389 3.39 3.15 -31.42
C LYS A 389 4.36 1.95 -31.39
N THR A 390 5.27 1.87 -32.36
CA THR A 390 6.28 0.80 -32.42
C THR A 390 7.21 0.81 -31.19
N TYR A 391 7.65 2.00 -30.80
CA TYR A 391 8.48 2.17 -29.59
C TYR A 391 7.72 1.72 -28.35
N SER A 392 6.48 2.17 -28.17
CA SER A 392 5.62 1.82 -27.03
C SER A 392 5.37 0.32 -26.94
N GLN A 393 5.10 -0.34 -28.08
CA GLN A 393 4.95 -1.80 -28.13
C GLN A 393 6.24 -2.53 -27.70
N SER A 394 7.41 -1.99 -28.03
CA SER A 394 8.69 -2.56 -27.61
C SER A 394 8.89 -2.44 -26.09
N LEU A 395 8.51 -1.32 -25.49
CA LEU A 395 8.56 -1.13 -24.02
C LEU A 395 7.56 -2.02 -23.30
N VAL A 396 6.34 -2.11 -23.79
CA VAL A 396 5.31 -3.02 -23.25
C VAL A 396 5.84 -4.45 -23.17
N LYS A 397 6.48 -4.93 -24.23
CA LYS A 397 7.09 -6.27 -24.26
C LYS A 397 8.29 -6.39 -23.31
N LYS A 398 9.22 -5.40 -23.36
CA LYS A 398 10.45 -5.40 -22.54
C LYS A 398 10.15 -5.40 -21.05
N PHE A 399 9.16 -4.60 -20.63
CA PHE A 399 8.80 -4.44 -19.21
C PHE A 399 7.59 -5.28 -18.78
N SER A 400 7.14 -6.23 -19.63
CA SER A 400 6.05 -7.17 -19.33
C SER A 400 4.79 -6.46 -18.81
N ILE A 401 4.39 -5.39 -19.50
CA ILE A 401 3.20 -4.59 -19.16
C ILE A 401 1.97 -5.26 -19.77
N ARG A 402 0.93 -5.46 -18.98
CA ARG A 402 -0.34 -6.02 -19.47
C ARG A 402 -1.26 -4.90 -19.91
N VAL A 403 -1.41 -4.74 -21.20
CA VAL A 403 -2.30 -3.78 -21.86
C VAL A 403 -2.84 -4.40 -23.14
N GLY A 404 -4.09 -4.08 -23.50
CA GLY A 404 -4.72 -4.56 -24.74
C GLY A 404 -4.17 -3.89 -25.99
N ASP A 405 -4.12 -2.55 -26.00
CA ASP A 405 -3.47 -1.71 -27.02
C ASP A 405 -2.74 -0.56 -26.32
N VAL A 406 -1.58 -0.14 -26.87
CA VAL A 406 -0.81 0.99 -26.36
C VAL A 406 -1.53 2.34 -26.49
N GLU A 407 -2.59 2.39 -27.28
CA GLU A 407 -3.47 3.55 -27.44
C GLU A 407 -4.59 3.60 -26.36
N GLU A 408 -4.68 2.59 -25.49
CA GLU A 408 -5.62 2.59 -24.36
C GLU A 408 -5.22 3.63 -23.31
N GLU A 409 -6.21 4.28 -22.69
CA GLU A 409 -5.97 5.24 -21.61
C GLU A 409 -5.31 4.56 -20.41
N ILE A 410 -4.26 5.18 -19.87
CA ILE A 410 -3.48 4.63 -18.75
C ILE A 410 -4.34 4.45 -17.48
N ALA A 411 -5.41 5.22 -17.34
CA ALA A 411 -6.35 5.13 -16.23
C ALA A 411 -7.01 3.74 -16.11
N HIS A 412 -7.16 3.01 -17.21
CA HIS A 412 -7.78 1.69 -17.25
C HIS A 412 -6.85 0.55 -16.79
N LEU A 413 -5.55 0.81 -16.68
CA LEU A 413 -4.59 -0.19 -16.26
C LEU A 413 -4.63 -0.38 -14.73
N SER A 414 -4.33 -1.61 -14.28
CA SER A 414 -4.10 -1.87 -12.84
C SER A 414 -2.91 -1.07 -12.31
N GLY A 415 -2.91 -0.78 -11.00
CA GLY A 415 -1.85 -0.01 -10.35
C GLY A 415 -0.45 -0.58 -10.60
N GLY A 416 -0.29 -1.91 -10.62
CA GLY A 416 0.98 -2.55 -10.95
C GLY A 416 1.43 -2.31 -12.39
N ASN A 417 0.49 -2.32 -13.38
CA ASN A 417 0.83 -2.00 -14.76
C ASN A 417 1.09 -0.50 -14.96
N GLN A 418 0.35 0.39 -14.29
CA GLN A 418 0.64 1.82 -14.25
C GLN A 418 2.07 2.08 -13.74
N GLN A 419 2.47 1.43 -12.63
CA GLN A 419 3.82 1.54 -12.09
C GLN A 419 4.89 1.05 -13.07
N LYS A 420 4.64 -0.08 -13.75
CA LYS A 420 5.54 -0.57 -14.80
C LYS A 420 5.71 0.41 -15.95
N VAL A 421 4.67 1.18 -16.32
CA VAL A 421 4.78 2.23 -17.35
C VAL A 421 5.71 3.35 -16.88
N VAL A 422 5.56 3.82 -15.61
CA VAL A 422 6.46 4.83 -15.03
C VAL A 422 7.90 4.31 -15.03
N VAL A 423 8.13 3.13 -14.47
CA VAL A 423 9.47 2.50 -14.39
C VAL A 423 10.07 2.33 -15.79
N ALA A 424 9.29 1.84 -16.77
CA ALA A 424 9.76 1.64 -18.14
C ALA A 424 10.18 2.95 -18.80
N ARG A 425 9.39 4.03 -18.65
CA ARG A 425 9.71 5.35 -19.18
C ARG A 425 11.02 5.89 -18.59
N GLU A 426 11.16 5.81 -17.27
CA GLU A 426 12.33 6.36 -16.58
C GLU A 426 13.60 5.57 -16.88
N LEU A 427 13.54 4.23 -16.84
CA LEU A 427 14.73 3.39 -17.03
C LEU A 427 15.17 3.26 -18.50
N ASP A 428 14.25 3.37 -19.48
CA ASP A 428 14.64 3.32 -20.90
C ASP A 428 15.53 4.50 -21.32
N ARG A 429 15.50 5.59 -20.53
CA ARG A 429 16.39 6.76 -20.69
C ARG A 429 17.81 6.51 -20.23
N ARG A 430 18.10 5.37 -19.57
CA ARG A 430 19.41 5.00 -19.01
C ARG A 430 19.97 6.10 -18.11
N PRO A 431 19.31 6.41 -16.99
CA PRO A 431 19.70 7.49 -16.11
C PRO A 431 21.07 7.22 -15.48
N LYS A 432 21.84 8.28 -15.22
CA LYS A 432 23.05 8.21 -14.40
C LYS A 432 22.72 8.28 -12.92
N PHE A 433 21.70 9.03 -12.57
CA PHE A 433 21.13 9.12 -11.23
C PHE A 433 19.63 8.83 -11.28
N LEU A 434 19.20 7.90 -10.45
CA LEU A 434 17.80 7.51 -10.32
C LEU A 434 17.30 7.81 -8.91
N LEU A 435 16.35 8.73 -8.82
CA LEU A 435 15.60 8.99 -7.58
C LEU A 435 14.36 8.09 -7.57
N VAL A 436 14.23 7.27 -6.55
CA VAL A 436 13.15 6.29 -6.39
C VAL A 436 12.45 6.55 -5.07
N ASN A 437 11.19 6.98 -5.13
CA ASN A 437 10.39 7.26 -3.95
C ASN A 437 9.19 6.32 -3.87
N GLN A 438 9.12 5.47 -2.84
CA GLN A 438 8.04 4.53 -2.56
C GLN A 438 7.64 3.67 -3.79
N PRO A 439 8.59 3.01 -4.47
CA PRO A 439 8.38 2.44 -5.81
C PRO A 439 7.35 1.30 -5.83
N THR A 440 7.14 0.63 -4.69
CA THR A 440 6.24 -0.52 -4.59
C THR A 440 4.93 -0.21 -3.86
N ARG A 441 4.71 1.06 -3.49
CA ARG A 441 3.51 1.47 -2.77
C ARG A 441 2.23 1.21 -3.56
N GLY A 442 1.32 0.40 -2.98
CA GLY A 442 0.00 0.12 -3.53
C GLY A 442 0.01 -0.69 -4.83
N ILE A 443 1.01 -1.54 -5.02
CA ILE A 443 1.08 -2.53 -6.11
C ILE A 443 1.10 -3.95 -5.56
N ASP A 444 0.84 -4.93 -6.42
CA ASP A 444 0.83 -6.35 -6.07
C ASP A 444 2.25 -6.92 -5.95
N ILE A 445 2.37 -8.13 -5.33
CA ILE A 445 3.66 -8.79 -5.09
C ILE A 445 4.41 -9.04 -6.40
N GLY A 446 3.71 -9.44 -7.47
CA GLY A 446 4.34 -9.70 -8.76
C GLY A 446 4.90 -8.43 -9.41
N ALA A 447 4.20 -7.30 -9.26
CA ALA A 447 4.70 -6.00 -9.70
C ALA A 447 5.84 -5.49 -8.80
N THR A 448 5.76 -5.72 -7.48
CA THR A 448 6.81 -5.40 -6.50
C THR A 448 8.11 -6.11 -6.86
N GLU A 449 8.08 -7.44 -7.06
CA GLU A 449 9.24 -8.22 -7.47
C GLU A 449 9.86 -7.68 -8.76
N PHE A 450 9.01 -7.40 -9.75
CA PHE A 450 9.47 -6.85 -11.02
C PHE A 450 10.17 -5.49 -10.86
N VAL A 451 9.57 -4.55 -10.12
CA VAL A 451 10.14 -3.21 -9.90
C VAL A 451 11.46 -3.31 -9.14
N ARG A 452 11.54 -4.10 -8.08
CA ARG A 452 12.77 -4.34 -7.32
C ARG A 452 13.89 -4.90 -8.21
N GLN A 453 13.58 -5.88 -9.08
CA GLN A 453 14.54 -6.43 -10.04
C GLN A 453 15.03 -5.38 -11.03
N GLN A 454 14.16 -4.49 -11.54
CA GLN A 454 14.55 -3.43 -12.46
C GLN A 454 15.47 -2.40 -11.78
N ILE A 455 15.24 -2.03 -10.52
CA ILE A 455 16.09 -1.12 -9.75
C ILE A 455 17.49 -1.72 -9.58
N ILE A 456 17.59 -3.00 -9.18
CA ILE A 456 18.89 -3.68 -9.04
C ILE A 456 19.61 -3.82 -10.39
N ALA A 457 18.87 -4.14 -11.45
CA ALA A 457 19.46 -4.21 -12.80
C ALA A 457 20.04 -2.85 -13.24
N GLU A 458 19.36 -1.74 -12.92
CA GLU A 458 19.83 -0.40 -13.26
C GLU A 458 21.07 0.01 -12.42
N ARG A 459 21.10 -0.35 -11.12
CA ARG A 459 22.32 -0.25 -10.29
C ARG A 459 23.48 -1.00 -10.95
N ASP A 460 23.25 -2.25 -11.35
CA ASP A 460 24.28 -3.11 -11.94
C ASP A 460 24.77 -2.58 -13.30
N ASN A 461 23.94 -1.84 -14.02
CA ASN A 461 24.27 -1.12 -15.25
C ASN A 461 25.08 0.16 -15.01
N GLY A 462 25.30 0.57 -13.76
CA GLY A 462 26.15 1.71 -13.40
C GLY A 462 25.44 2.93 -12.86
N ALA A 463 24.11 2.91 -12.71
CA ALA A 463 23.39 4.03 -12.12
C ALA A 463 23.68 4.19 -10.63
N ALA A 464 23.71 5.44 -10.17
CA ALA A 464 23.62 5.83 -8.77
C ALA A 464 22.15 5.95 -8.39
N ILE A 465 21.70 5.34 -7.30
CA ILE A 465 20.28 5.26 -6.96
C ILE A 465 20.06 5.77 -5.54
N LEU A 466 19.14 6.72 -5.38
CA LEU A 466 18.58 7.11 -4.09
C LEU A 466 17.21 6.48 -3.95
N LEU A 467 17.09 5.55 -3.01
CA LEU A 467 15.84 4.89 -2.67
C LEU A 467 15.26 5.48 -1.39
N ILE A 468 14.05 5.99 -1.47
CA ILE A 468 13.30 6.46 -0.31
C ILE A 468 12.11 5.53 -0.13
N SER A 469 12.00 4.88 1.03
CA SER A 469 10.87 4.01 1.35
C SER A 469 10.58 3.99 2.85
N THR A 470 9.30 3.88 3.18
CA THR A 470 8.84 3.61 4.55
C THR A 470 8.78 2.10 4.85
N ASP A 471 8.90 1.28 3.81
CA ASP A 471 9.00 -0.17 3.92
C ASP A 471 10.46 -0.57 4.20
N LEU A 472 10.74 -0.98 5.44
CA LEU A 472 12.08 -1.41 5.85
C LEU A 472 12.56 -2.64 5.09
N GLU A 473 11.66 -3.60 4.75
CA GLU A 473 12.03 -4.75 3.94
C GLU A 473 12.55 -4.32 2.55
N GLU A 474 11.89 -3.34 1.93
CA GLU A 474 12.33 -2.80 0.65
C GLU A 474 13.70 -2.11 0.78
N ILE A 475 13.90 -1.33 1.84
CA ILE A 475 15.18 -0.68 2.14
C ILE A 475 16.29 -1.72 2.32
N PHE A 476 16.08 -2.76 3.14
CA PHE A 476 17.06 -3.83 3.35
C PHE A 476 17.36 -4.63 2.09
N ALA A 477 16.33 -4.96 1.31
CA ALA A 477 16.48 -5.78 0.11
C ALA A 477 17.27 -5.07 -1.01
N LEU A 478 17.12 -3.76 -1.13
CA LEU A 478 17.65 -3.00 -2.28
C LEU A 478 18.92 -2.21 -1.96
N SER A 479 19.06 -1.67 -0.74
CA SER A 479 20.11 -0.69 -0.42
C SER A 479 21.47 -1.35 -0.20
N ASP A 480 22.53 -0.66 -0.57
CA ASP A 480 23.92 -1.02 -0.27
C ASP A 480 24.37 -0.36 1.05
N ARG A 481 23.78 0.78 1.41
CA ARG A 481 23.83 1.42 2.73
C ARG A 481 22.56 2.20 3.00
N ILE A 482 22.24 2.43 4.27
CA ILE A 482 20.99 3.01 4.72
C ILE A 482 21.29 4.27 5.53
N LEU A 483 20.69 5.38 5.14
CA LEU A 483 20.61 6.62 5.92
C LEU A 483 19.29 6.62 6.69
N VAL A 484 19.34 6.91 7.99
CA VAL A 484 18.11 6.98 8.81
C VAL A 484 17.73 8.43 9.00
N MET A 485 16.47 8.77 8.68
CA MET A 485 15.95 10.13 8.75
C MET A 485 14.91 10.29 9.85
N PHE A 486 15.09 11.33 10.69
CA PHE A 486 14.15 11.73 11.73
C PHE A 486 14.04 13.26 11.80
N GLU A 487 12.82 13.81 11.86
CA GLU A 487 12.51 15.25 11.90
C GLU A 487 13.35 16.11 10.92
N GLY A 488 13.50 15.62 9.69
CA GLY A 488 14.20 16.30 8.63
C GLY A 488 15.74 16.21 8.68
N ARG A 489 16.32 15.43 9.58
CA ARG A 489 17.77 15.25 9.72
C ARG A 489 18.19 13.80 9.47
N ILE A 490 19.41 13.61 8.98
CA ILE A 490 20.04 12.27 8.96
C ILE A 490 20.62 12.00 10.34
N MET A 491 20.12 10.96 11.00
CA MET A 491 20.50 10.55 12.35
C MET A 491 21.76 9.68 12.34
N GLY A 492 22.00 8.96 11.26
CA GLY A 492 23.16 8.10 11.07
C GLY A 492 23.10 7.30 9.79
N GLU A 493 24.16 6.53 9.56
CA GLU A 493 24.30 5.61 8.45
C GLU A 493 24.55 4.19 8.97
N VAL A 494 23.87 3.19 8.40
CA VAL A 494 24.00 1.78 8.79
C VAL A 494 24.07 0.89 7.55
N PRO A 495 24.76 -0.27 7.63
CA PRO A 495 24.71 -1.28 6.58
C PRO A 495 23.32 -1.93 6.54
N PRO A 496 22.92 -2.51 5.38
CA PRO A 496 21.65 -3.23 5.24
C PRO A 496 21.73 -4.65 5.84
N ASP A 497 21.92 -4.74 7.15
CA ASP A 497 21.98 -5.98 7.91
C ASP A 497 20.77 -6.05 8.85
N GLU A 498 20.06 -7.17 8.86
CA GLU A 498 18.89 -7.40 9.71
C GLU A 498 19.21 -7.22 11.20
N ASN A 499 20.43 -7.46 11.63
CA ASN A 499 20.88 -7.18 13.00
C ASN A 499 20.88 -5.68 13.37
N GLN A 500 20.71 -4.79 12.39
CA GLN A 500 20.63 -3.34 12.61
C GLN A 500 19.19 -2.83 12.79
N ILE A 501 18.17 -3.70 12.74
CA ILE A 501 16.74 -3.29 12.79
C ILE A 501 16.45 -2.50 14.06
N GLU A 502 16.90 -2.98 15.23
CA GLU A 502 16.69 -2.27 16.50
C GLU A 502 17.36 -0.88 16.48
N ARG A 503 18.61 -0.81 15.98
CA ARG A 503 19.35 0.43 15.87
C ARG A 503 18.67 1.43 14.93
N ILE A 504 18.18 0.96 13.78
CA ILE A 504 17.39 1.78 12.87
C ILE A 504 16.12 2.26 13.56
N GLY A 505 15.41 1.39 14.29
CA GLY A 505 14.22 1.74 15.05
C GLY A 505 14.45 2.85 16.07
N LEU A 506 15.53 2.78 16.85
CA LEU A 506 15.93 3.80 17.81
C LEU A 506 16.26 5.14 17.13
N MET A 507 17.01 5.12 16.04
CA MET A 507 17.31 6.32 15.23
C MET A 507 16.04 6.93 14.62
N MET A 508 15.09 6.10 14.17
CA MET A 508 13.79 6.55 13.65
C MET A 508 12.90 7.16 14.75
N ALA A 509 13.18 6.88 16.03
CA ALA A 509 12.54 7.47 17.19
C ALA A 509 13.28 8.72 17.73
N GLY A 510 14.41 9.11 17.10
CA GLY A 510 15.15 10.32 17.44
C GLY A 510 16.37 10.12 18.34
N GLU A 511 16.76 8.88 18.64
CA GLU A 511 17.99 8.61 19.38
C GLU A 511 19.20 8.75 18.46
N THR A 512 20.24 9.47 18.93
CA THR A 512 21.46 9.66 18.15
C THR A 512 22.36 8.43 18.17
N GLU A 513 23.21 8.29 17.14
CA GLU A 513 24.15 7.17 17.02
C GLU A 513 25.05 7.00 18.24
N GLU A 514 25.48 8.09 18.87
CA GLU A 514 26.32 8.07 20.08
C GLU A 514 25.58 7.50 21.31
N ALA A 515 24.26 7.74 21.43
CA ALA A 515 23.47 7.18 22.52
C ALA A 515 23.21 5.68 22.32
N THR A 516 23.08 5.23 21.08
CA THR A 516 22.80 3.83 20.75
C THR A 516 24.01 2.91 20.96
N ILE A 517 25.25 3.39 20.73
CA ILE A 517 26.49 2.62 20.93
C ILE A 517 26.77 2.37 22.42
N GLN A 518 26.22 3.16 23.34
CA GLN A 518 26.39 2.97 24.79
C GLN A 518 25.45 1.91 25.39
N LEU A 519 24.44 1.45 24.63
CA LEU A 519 23.44 0.45 25.10
C LEU A 519 23.72 -0.98 24.58
N THR A 520 24.65 -1.14 23.65
CA THR A 520 25.14 -2.44 23.13
C THR A 520 26.53 -2.77 23.70
#